data_522a658aa45367ac5683fae4f94376be
#
_entry.id   522a658aa45367ac5683fae4f94376be
#
_cell.length_a   1.000
_cell.length_b   1.000
_cell.length_c   1.000
_cell.angle_alpha   90.00
_cell.angle_beta   90.00
_cell.angle_gamma   90.00
#
_symmetry.space_group_name_H-M   'P 1'
#
loop_
_entity.id
_entity.type
_entity.pdbx_description
1 polymer ?
#
loop_
_entity_poly.entity_id
_entity_poly.type
_entity_poly.pdbx_seq_one_letter_code
_entity_poly.pdbx_strand_id
1 'polypeptide(L)'
;MSAANLHDSQALEPLVQGIPKIRSRRGPRCRKPAKLHADKAYDVPDCHRALREQRIGDRIARRGIESSARLGRHRWAVERTIAWLGGYCRLTLRYERHAHLFAAFLALAAAITCYKKLELAN
;
A
#
# COMPACT_ATOMS: atom_id res chain seq x y z
N MET A 1 -2.75 -7.63 -10.25
CA MET A 1 -1.48 -8.30 -9.85
C MET A 1 -0.59 -8.32 -11.07
N SER A 2 0.64 -7.88 -10.92
CA SER A 2 1.65 -7.85 -11.99
C SER A 2 2.43 -9.18 -12.06
N ALA A 3 3.05 -9.45 -13.22
CA ALA A 3 3.98 -10.58 -13.35
C ALA A 3 5.23 -10.34 -12.47
N ALA A 4 5.86 -11.39 -11.98
CA ALA A 4 7.01 -11.31 -11.07
C ALA A 4 8.26 -10.62 -11.66
N ASN A 5 8.31 -10.46 -12.99
CA ASN A 5 9.40 -9.79 -13.72
C ASN A 5 9.15 -8.29 -13.97
N LEU A 6 7.99 -7.75 -13.56
CA LEU A 6 7.70 -6.33 -13.65
C LEU A 6 8.34 -5.59 -12.47
N HIS A 7 9.08 -4.51 -12.78
CA HIS A 7 9.67 -3.67 -11.75
C HIS A 7 8.58 -3.00 -10.92
N ASP A 8 8.71 -3.04 -9.59
CA ASP A 8 7.69 -2.54 -8.65
C ASP A 8 7.28 -1.08 -8.89
N SER A 9 8.19 -0.25 -9.40
CA SER A 9 7.91 1.15 -9.73
C SER A 9 6.78 1.32 -10.74
N GLN A 10 6.56 0.37 -11.64
CA GLN A 10 5.46 0.41 -12.62
C GLN A 10 4.08 0.18 -11.98
N ALA A 11 4.04 -0.40 -10.79
CA ALA A 11 2.79 -0.63 -10.08
C ALA A 11 2.30 0.61 -9.31
N LEU A 12 3.14 1.63 -9.08
CA LEU A 12 2.81 2.77 -8.24
C LEU A 12 1.61 3.55 -8.76
N GLU A 13 1.61 3.93 -10.03
CA GLU A 13 0.54 4.72 -10.61
C GLU A 13 -0.80 3.97 -10.64
N PRO A 14 -0.91 2.73 -11.13
CA PRO A 14 -2.14 1.93 -11.05
C PRO A 14 -2.64 1.74 -9.61
N LEU A 15 -1.75 1.56 -8.65
CA LEU A 15 -2.14 1.42 -7.24
C LEU A 15 -2.74 2.70 -6.68
N VAL A 16 -2.15 3.86 -6.99
CA VAL A 16 -2.67 5.17 -6.55
C VAL A 16 -4.02 5.45 -7.19
N GLN A 17 -4.18 5.15 -8.49
CA GLN A 17 -5.46 5.31 -9.20
C GLN A 17 -6.53 4.34 -8.68
N GLY A 18 -6.14 3.16 -8.23
CA GLY A 18 -7.01 2.13 -7.67
C GLY A 18 -7.52 2.43 -6.26
N ILE A 19 -7.03 3.48 -5.57
CA ILE A 19 -7.49 3.83 -4.22
C ILE A 19 -8.99 4.16 -4.25
N PRO A 20 -9.83 3.46 -3.45
CA PRO A 20 -11.26 3.74 -3.40
C PRO A 20 -11.53 5.11 -2.77
N LYS A 21 -12.68 5.72 -3.11
CA LYS A 21 -13.11 6.96 -2.47
C LYS A 21 -13.45 6.70 -1.00
N ILE A 22 -12.64 7.20 -0.10
CA ILE A 22 -12.80 7.07 1.36
C ILE A 22 -13.51 8.31 1.90
N ARG A 23 -14.57 8.11 2.67
CA ARG A 23 -15.26 9.19 3.37
C ARG A 23 -14.55 9.52 4.68
N SER A 24 -14.07 10.73 4.80
CA SER A 24 -13.60 11.25 6.09
C SER A 24 -14.77 11.48 7.05
N ARG A 25 -14.53 11.37 8.37
CA ARG A 25 -15.56 11.69 9.40
C ARG A 25 -16.11 13.12 9.29
N ARG A 26 -15.32 14.06 8.77
CA ARG A 26 -15.65 15.51 8.73
C ARG A 26 -15.46 16.16 7.37
N GLY A 27 -15.42 15.37 6.28
CA GLY A 27 -15.13 15.94 4.97
C GLY A 27 -15.71 15.15 3.79
N PRO A 28 -15.55 15.68 2.56
CA PRO A 28 -15.98 15.01 1.35
C PRO A 28 -15.24 13.70 1.12
N ARG A 29 -15.79 12.83 0.29
CA ARG A 29 -15.11 11.61 -0.13
C ARG A 29 -13.82 11.97 -0.88
N CYS A 30 -12.68 11.51 -0.36
CA CYS A 30 -11.38 11.73 -0.94
C CYS A 30 -10.80 10.40 -1.49
N ARG A 31 -10.32 10.42 -2.73
CA ARG A 31 -9.60 9.30 -3.34
C ARG A 31 -8.09 9.48 -3.21
N LYS A 32 -7.65 10.72 -3.06
CA LYS A 32 -6.26 11.11 -3.16
C LYS A 32 -5.61 11.19 -1.78
N PRO A 33 -4.52 10.45 -1.53
CA PRO A 33 -3.76 10.61 -0.30
C PRO A 33 -2.99 11.94 -0.31
N ALA A 34 -2.85 12.57 0.86
CA ALA A 34 -2.06 13.79 1.00
C ALA A 34 -0.55 13.53 0.78
N LYS A 35 -0.07 12.36 1.20
CA LYS A 35 1.34 11.95 1.11
C LYS A 35 1.41 10.47 0.79
N LEU A 36 2.45 10.09 0.03
CA LEU A 36 2.77 8.69 -0.26
C LEU A 36 4.18 8.39 0.22
N HIS A 37 4.30 7.36 1.07
CA HIS A 37 5.58 6.83 1.52
C HIS A 37 5.88 5.55 0.77
N ALA A 38 7.06 5.47 0.16
CA ALA A 38 7.54 4.27 -0.50
C ALA A 38 9.04 4.08 -0.24
N ASP A 39 9.51 2.87 -0.48
CA ASP A 39 10.91 2.52 -0.28
C ASP A 39 11.80 2.96 -1.47
N LYS A 40 13.09 2.66 -1.37
CA LYS A 40 14.11 3.02 -2.38
C LYS A 40 13.91 2.35 -3.75
N ALA A 41 13.11 1.30 -3.83
CA ALA A 41 12.79 0.64 -5.11
C ALA A 41 11.96 1.56 -6.03
N TYR A 42 11.20 2.47 -5.41
CA TYR A 42 10.38 3.46 -6.12
C TYR A 42 11.09 4.79 -6.40
N ASP A 43 12.37 4.92 -6.01
CA ASP A 43 13.19 6.13 -6.29
C ASP A 43 13.59 6.17 -7.77
N VAL A 44 12.62 6.44 -8.64
CA VAL A 44 12.72 6.52 -10.09
C VAL A 44 12.06 7.82 -10.55
N PRO A 45 12.61 8.55 -11.55
CA PRO A 45 12.07 9.82 -12.00
C PRO A 45 10.58 9.79 -12.36
N ASP A 46 10.12 8.70 -12.95
CA ASP A 46 8.72 8.53 -13.37
C ASP A 46 7.77 8.48 -12.17
N CYS A 47 8.15 7.79 -11.09
CA CYS A 47 7.36 7.76 -9.87
C CYS A 47 7.21 9.14 -9.23
N HIS A 48 8.30 9.89 -9.16
CA HIS A 48 8.30 11.25 -8.63
C HIS A 48 7.45 12.19 -9.51
N ARG A 49 7.52 12.05 -10.84
CA ARG A 49 6.71 12.80 -11.79
C ARG A 49 5.23 12.51 -11.61
N ALA A 50 4.83 11.24 -11.59
CA ALA A 50 3.45 10.82 -11.41
C ALA A 50 2.83 11.35 -10.11
N LEU A 51 3.58 11.33 -9.00
CA LEU A 51 3.12 11.88 -7.74
C LEU A 51 2.94 13.40 -7.78
N ARG A 52 3.86 14.12 -8.43
CA ARG A 52 3.76 15.58 -8.62
C ARG A 52 2.57 15.99 -9.47
N GLU A 53 2.36 15.31 -10.60
CA GLU A 53 1.20 15.53 -11.47
C GLU A 53 -0.12 15.34 -10.73
N GLN A 54 -0.18 14.33 -9.89
CA GLN A 54 -1.32 14.06 -9.03
C GLN A 54 -1.37 14.96 -7.78
N ARG A 55 -0.41 15.85 -7.56
CA ARG A 55 -0.28 16.70 -6.38
C ARG A 55 -0.31 15.90 -5.08
N ILE A 56 0.35 14.75 -5.04
CA ILE A 56 0.55 13.91 -3.86
C ILE A 56 1.91 14.23 -3.28
N GLY A 57 1.98 14.47 -1.98
CA GLY A 57 3.25 14.71 -1.28
C GLY A 57 4.17 13.51 -1.39
N ASP A 58 5.27 13.67 -2.11
CA ASP A 58 6.26 12.64 -2.33
C ASP A 58 7.14 12.44 -1.09
N ARG A 59 7.16 11.23 -0.57
CA ARG A 59 7.97 10.74 0.55
C ARG A 59 8.63 9.41 0.20
N ILE A 60 9.10 9.27 -1.04
CA ILE A 60 9.89 8.12 -1.49
C ILE A 60 11.29 8.24 -0.89
N ALA A 61 11.78 7.15 -0.31
CA ALA A 61 13.13 7.08 0.26
C ALA A 61 14.19 7.20 -0.84
N ARG A 62 15.10 8.17 -0.74
CA ARG A 62 16.15 8.40 -1.74
C ARG A 62 17.32 7.45 -1.56
N ARG A 63 17.83 6.95 -2.67
CA ARG A 63 19.04 6.11 -2.70
C ARG A 63 20.26 6.96 -2.27
N GLY A 64 21.01 6.45 -1.29
CA GLY A 64 22.27 7.09 -0.84
C GLY A 64 22.13 8.24 0.17
N ILE A 65 20.93 8.76 0.44
CA ILE A 65 20.76 9.94 1.29
C ILE A 65 20.08 9.61 2.65
N GLU A 66 19.20 8.63 2.71
CA GLU A 66 18.43 8.37 3.94
C GLU A 66 19.01 7.28 4.81
N SER A 67 19.20 7.61 6.09
CA SER A 67 19.54 6.63 7.13
C SER A 67 18.31 5.77 7.47
N SER A 68 18.55 4.49 7.76
CA SER A 68 17.54 3.51 8.17
C SER A 68 16.69 3.95 9.38
N ALA A 69 17.22 4.84 10.22
CA ALA A 69 16.56 5.32 11.44
C ALA A 69 15.29 6.16 11.19
N ARG A 70 15.24 6.96 10.12
CA ARG A 70 14.06 7.79 9.80
C ARG A 70 12.94 7.01 9.09
N LEU A 71 13.28 5.97 8.35
CA LEU A 71 12.35 5.07 7.68
C LEU A 71 11.56 4.20 8.68
N GLY A 72 12.12 3.90 9.85
CA GLY A 72 11.54 2.99 10.83
C GLY A 72 10.14 3.37 11.28
N ARG A 73 9.83 4.67 11.41
CA ARG A 73 8.53 5.16 11.90
C ARG A 73 7.35 4.81 10.96
N HIS A 74 7.55 4.85 9.64
CA HIS A 74 6.51 4.57 8.65
C HIS A 74 6.54 3.11 8.19
N ARG A 75 7.73 2.52 8.12
CA ARG A 75 7.94 1.12 7.79
C ARG A 75 7.19 0.18 8.75
N TRP A 76 7.22 0.49 10.04
CA TRP A 76 6.49 -0.26 11.05
C TRP A 76 4.98 -0.39 10.74
N ALA A 77 4.32 0.65 10.24
CA ALA A 77 2.89 0.58 9.91
C ALA A 77 2.62 -0.40 8.76
N VAL A 78 3.48 -0.42 7.74
CA VAL A 78 3.39 -1.34 6.61
C VAL A 78 3.68 -2.78 7.06
N GLU A 79 4.77 -3.00 7.79
CA GLU A 79 5.16 -4.31 8.30
C GLU A 79 4.08 -4.92 9.19
N ARG A 80 3.49 -4.13 10.08
CA ARG A 80 2.38 -4.56 10.93
C ARG A 80 1.14 -4.94 10.12
N THR A 81 0.81 -4.18 9.08
CA THR A 81 -0.33 -4.48 8.21
C THR A 81 -0.10 -5.78 7.44
N ILE A 82 1.10 -5.99 6.91
CA ILE A 82 1.48 -7.22 6.23
C ILE A 82 1.45 -8.41 7.22
N ALA A 83 1.95 -8.23 8.44
CA ALA A 83 1.92 -9.26 9.48
C ALA A 83 0.48 -9.67 9.83
N TRP A 84 -0.46 -8.73 9.92
CA TRP A 84 -1.88 -9.06 10.13
C TRP A 84 -2.47 -9.87 8.98
N LEU A 85 -2.13 -9.53 7.74
CA LEU A 85 -2.58 -10.27 6.56
C LEU A 85 -1.91 -11.65 6.47
N GLY A 86 -0.64 -11.76 6.86
CA GLY A 86 0.09 -13.03 6.93
C GLY A 86 -0.47 -14.03 7.96
N GLY A 87 -1.30 -13.59 8.92
CA GLY A 87 -2.03 -14.47 9.83
C GLY A 87 -3.15 -15.29 9.17
N TYR A 88 -3.51 -14.99 7.92
CA TYR A 88 -4.49 -15.77 7.17
C TYR A 88 -3.78 -16.83 6.31
N CYS A 89 -3.98 -18.11 6.61
CA CYS A 89 -3.30 -19.24 5.97
C CYS A 89 -3.36 -19.20 4.43
N ARG A 90 -4.47 -18.76 3.84
CA ARG A 90 -4.64 -18.66 2.39
C ARG A 90 -3.83 -17.54 1.73
N LEU A 91 -3.35 -16.58 2.51
CA LEU A 91 -2.45 -15.54 2.01
C LEU A 91 -0.98 -15.92 2.18
N THR A 92 -0.67 -16.78 3.15
CA THR A 92 0.69 -17.25 3.42
C THR A 92 1.10 -18.35 2.44
N LEU A 93 0.20 -19.30 2.18
CA LEU A 93 0.38 -20.35 1.19
C LEU A 93 -0.54 -20.10 0.02
N ARG A 94 0.04 -19.84 -1.15
CA ARG A 94 -0.74 -19.55 -2.36
C ARG A 94 -1.28 -20.85 -2.95
N TYR A 95 -2.53 -21.15 -2.68
CA TYR A 95 -3.26 -22.27 -3.30
C TYR A 95 -3.94 -21.88 -4.62
N GLU A 96 -4.27 -20.62 -4.80
CA GLU A 96 -5.01 -20.12 -5.95
C GLU A 96 -4.10 -19.95 -7.17
N ARG A 97 -4.45 -20.64 -8.27
CA ARG A 97 -3.77 -20.49 -9.56
C ARG A 97 -4.10 -19.16 -10.23
N HIS A 98 -5.32 -18.66 -10.02
CA HIS A 98 -5.81 -17.45 -10.66
C HIS A 98 -5.56 -16.21 -9.78
N ALA A 99 -4.94 -15.19 -10.35
CA ALA A 99 -4.58 -13.95 -9.66
C ALA A 99 -5.78 -13.22 -9.05
N HIS A 100 -6.95 -13.24 -9.73
CA HIS A 100 -8.16 -12.60 -9.25
C HIS A 100 -8.73 -13.27 -7.99
N LEU A 101 -8.63 -14.58 -7.86
CA LEU A 101 -9.06 -15.29 -6.65
C LEU A 101 -8.18 -14.94 -5.47
N PHE A 102 -6.85 -14.90 -5.66
CA PHE A 102 -5.94 -14.45 -4.61
C PHE A 102 -6.22 -13.00 -4.19
N ALA A 103 -6.49 -12.10 -5.15
CA ALA A 103 -6.88 -10.72 -4.86
C ALA A 103 -8.19 -10.63 -4.07
N ALA A 104 -9.18 -11.50 -4.36
CA ALA A 104 -10.43 -11.57 -3.61
C ALA A 104 -10.21 -12.01 -2.16
N PHE A 105 -9.35 -13.02 -1.92
CA PHE A 105 -8.98 -13.43 -0.55
C PHE A 105 -8.22 -12.33 0.19
N LEU A 106 -7.34 -11.61 -0.48
CA LEU A 106 -6.64 -10.47 0.11
C LEU A 106 -7.62 -9.36 0.53
N ALA A 107 -8.58 -9.03 -0.33
CA ALA A 107 -9.61 -8.02 -0.02
C ALA A 107 -10.49 -8.47 1.16
N LEU A 108 -10.88 -9.73 1.22
CA LEU A 108 -11.65 -10.31 2.32
C LEU A 108 -10.87 -10.27 3.64
N ALA A 109 -9.61 -10.68 3.62
CA ALA A 109 -8.73 -10.65 4.79
C ALA A 109 -8.53 -9.21 5.31
N ALA A 110 -8.34 -8.25 4.40
CA ALA A 110 -8.26 -6.84 4.75
C ALA A 110 -9.55 -6.32 5.39
N ALA A 111 -10.72 -6.66 4.84
CA ALA A 111 -12.02 -6.28 5.39
C ALA A 111 -12.23 -6.86 6.80
N ILE A 112 -11.94 -8.14 7.01
CA ILE A 112 -12.05 -8.80 8.33
C ILE A 112 -11.08 -8.17 9.33
N THR A 113 -9.85 -7.85 8.91
CA THR A 113 -8.87 -7.20 9.77
C THR A 113 -9.34 -5.81 10.19
N CYS A 114 -9.88 -5.03 9.27
CA CYS A 114 -10.45 -3.71 9.56
C CYS A 114 -11.63 -3.82 10.54
N TYR A 115 -12.54 -4.76 10.31
CA TYR A 115 -13.69 -4.99 11.18
C TYR A 115 -13.26 -5.31 12.62
N LYS A 116 -12.36 -6.29 12.81
CA LYS A 116 -11.82 -6.65 14.13
C LYS A 116 -11.15 -5.47 14.84
N LYS A 117 -10.48 -4.59 14.09
CA LYS A 117 -9.83 -3.41 14.67
C LYS A 117 -10.82 -2.32 15.07
N LEU A 118 -11.95 -2.21 14.39
CA LEU A 118 -13.03 -1.30 14.79
C LEU A 118 -13.72 -1.76 16.07
N GLU A 119 -13.95 -3.06 16.24
CA GLU A 119 -14.52 -3.61 17.49
C GLU A 119 -13.61 -3.38 18.70
N LEU A 120 -12.29 -3.49 18.51
CA LEU A 120 -11.31 -3.26 19.59
C LEU A 120 -11.12 -1.77 19.91
N ALA A 121 -11.61 -0.85 19.09
CA ALA A 121 -11.47 0.60 19.28
C ALA A 121 -12.72 1.25 19.90
N ASN A 122 -13.79 0.48 20.11
CA ASN A 122 -15.02 0.88 20.84
C ASN A 122 -15.00 0.33 22.26
#